data_3d7693b9ae0c47a399d3b81cb44a557e
#
_entry.id   3d7693b9ae0c47a399d3b81cb44a557e
#
_cell.length_a   1.000
_cell.length_b   1.000
_cell.length_c   1.000
_cell.angle_alpha   90.00
_cell.angle_beta   90.00
_cell.angle_gamma   90.00
#
_symmetry.space_group_name_H-M   'P 1'
#
loop_
_entity.id
_entity.type
_entity.pdbx_description
1 polymer ?
#
loop_
_entity_poly.entity_id
_entity_poly.type
_entity_poly.pdbx_seq_one_letter_code
_entity_poly.pdbx_strand_id
1 'polypeptide(L)'
;ELKSTIEELISELQNDITNEEISNEIKATKNYLNTQKFSIGITGVMNAGKSTMLNALMGREILGSAVVPETANLTIVKHNSTDNAKVYYWNTQEWERIVKSAEQLESMREFVNETNKIFGEDLKNYIRPTSRFDEIDINDLSSYTSAATSGKKCNLVKYVELGSKLDFLSDGIEIVDTPGLDDPVIQREEITKEYISQCDMMLHLMNVSQSATLKDVEFIIDAVLYQNISKLLVVITRA
;
A
#
# COMPACT_ATOMS: atom_id res chain seq x y z
N GLU A 1 8.45 -3.27 -24.43
CA GLU A 1 8.90 -3.99 -25.65
C GLU A 1 8.24 -5.36 -25.78
N LEU A 2 8.49 -6.33 -24.87
CA LEU A 2 7.90 -7.67 -24.93
C LEU A 2 6.37 -7.65 -24.83
N LYS A 3 5.80 -6.88 -23.90
CA LYS A 3 4.35 -6.75 -23.72
C LYS A 3 3.68 -6.19 -24.98
N SER A 4 4.22 -5.13 -25.56
CA SER A 4 3.74 -4.52 -26.81
C SER A 4 3.74 -5.51 -27.97
N THR A 5 4.83 -6.30 -28.12
CA THR A 5 4.91 -7.33 -29.17
C THR A 5 3.85 -8.44 -28.97
N ILE A 6 3.61 -8.85 -27.72
CA ILE A 6 2.58 -9.85 -27.41
C ILE A 6 1.19 -9.29 -27.69
N GLU A 7 0.92 -8.03 -27.36
CA GLU A 7 -0.35 -7.35 -27.65
C GLU A 7 -0.63 -7.25 -29.16
N GLU A 8 0.39 -6.97 -29.97
CA GLU A 8 0.30 -6.96 -31.44
C GLU A 8 -0.04 -8.36 -31.97
N LEU A 9 0.70 -9.38 -31.55
CA LEU A 9 0.43 -10.78 -31.93
C LEU A 9 -0.98 -11.25 -31.54
N ILE A 10 -1.43 -10.92 -30.34
CA ILE A 10 -2.80 -11.23 -29.87
C ILE A 10 -3.84 -10.53 -30.75
N SER A 11 -3.58 -9.29 -31.15
CA SER A 11 -4.48 -8.49 -31.98
C SER A 11 -4.56 -9.03 -33.42
N GLU A 12 -3.44 -9.49 -33.98
CA GLU A 12 -3.39 -10.15 -35.30
C GLU A 12 -4.16 -11.49 -35.26
N LEU A 13 -3.91 -12.33 -34.26
CA LEU A 13 -4.62 -13.60 -34.08
C LEU A 13 -6.13 -13.40 -33.95
N GLN A 14 -6.57 -12.33 -33.27
CA GLN A 14 -7.98 -12.03 -33.06
C GLN A 14 -8.75 -11.74 -34.35
N ASN A 15 -8.05 -11.21 -35.38
CA ASN A 15 -8.64 -10.91 -36.67
C ASN A 15 -8.86 -12.16 -37.55
N ASP A 16 -8.07 -13.23 -37.36
CA ASP A 16 -8.08 -14.41 -38.19
C ASP A 16 -8.95 -15.54 -37.63
N ILE A 17 -9.42 -15.43 -36.39
CA ILE A 17 -10.16 -16.49 -35.70
C ILE A 17 -11.67 -16.29 -35.80
N THR A 18 -12.34 -17.26 -36.42
CA THR A 18 -13.80 -17.30 -36.55
C THR A 18 -14.49 -18.14 -35.46
N ASN A 19 -13.74 -18.94 -34.71
CA ASN A 19 -14.28 -19.76 -33.61
C ASN A 19 -14.52 -18.89 -32.38
N GLU A 20 -15.78 -18.88 -31.90
CA GLU A 20 -16.21 -18.02 -30.78
C GLU A 20 -15.54 -18.39 -29.45
N GLU A 21 -15.30 -19.68 -29.18
CA GLU A 21 -14.65 -20.16 -27.97
C GLU A 21 -13.18 -19.66 -27.89
N ILE A 22 -12.45 -19.85 -28.99
CA ILE A 22 -11.05 -19.38 -29.09
C ILE A 22 -10.99 -17.85 -29.06
N SER A 23 -11.94 -17.16 -29.69
CA SER A 23 -12.02 -15.69 -29.64
C SER A 23 -12.21 -15.18 -28.19
N ASN A 24 -13.00 -15.87 -27.37
CA ASN A 24 -13.21 -15.53 -25.97
C ASN A 24 -11.98 -15.81 -25.12
N GLU A 25 -11.26 -16.90 -25.36
CA GLU A 25 -9.98 -17.19 -24.68
C GLU A 25 -8.92 -16.14 -25.01
N ILE A 26 -8.82 -15.70 -26.26
CA ILE A 26 -7.91 -14.64 -26.69
C ILE A 26 -8.26 -13.31 -26.00
N LYS A 27 -9.54 -12.96 -25.93
CA LYS A 27 -9.99 -11.76 -25.21
C LYS A 27 -9.64 -11.83 -23.73
N ALA A 28 -9.84 -12.99 -23.11
CA ALA A 28 -9.48 -13.21 -21.70
C ALA A 28 -7.98 -13.08 -21.48
N THR A 29 -7.16 -13.65 -22.38
CA THR A 29 -5.69 -13.55 -22.34
C THR A 29 -5.22 -12.12 -22.51
N LYS A 30 -5.80 -11.37 -23.46
CA LYS A 30 -5.51 -9.94 -23.67
C LYS A 30 -5.87 -9.11 -22.43
N ASN A 31 -7.02 -9.38 -21.85
CA ASN A 31 -7.47 -8.71 -20.64
C ASN A 31 -6.54 -9.02 -19.46
N TYR A 32 -6.15 -10.28 -19.29
CA TYR A 32 -5.18 -10.71 -18.29
C TYR A 32 -3.84 -9.99 -18.45
N LEU A 33 -3.28 -9.94 -19.66
CA LEU A 33 -2.03 -9.24 -19.95
C LEU A 33 -2.12 -7.73 -19.62
N ASN A 34 -3.27 -7.10 -19.94
CA ASN A 34 -3.47 -5.68 -19.68
C ASN A 34 -3.73 -5.35 -18.19
N THR A 35 -4.22 -6.32 -17.44
CA THR A 35 -4.49 -6.16 -16.01
C THR A 35 -3.36 -6.68 -15.12
N GLN A 36 -2.31 -7.27 -15.71
CA GLN A 36 -1.13 -7.68 -14.94
C GLN A 36 -0.48 -6.48 -14.27
N LYS A 37 -0.23 -6.65 -12.98
CA LYS A 37 0.49 -5.71 -12.15
C LYS A 37 1.77 -6.36 -11.67
N PHE A 38 2.79 -5.52 -11.45
CA PHE A 38 4.01 -5.90 -10.77
C PHE A 38 4.13 -5.03 -9.51
N SER A 39 3.88 -5.64 -8.37
CA SER A 39 3.83 -4.93 -7.10
C SER A 39 5.17 -5.03 -6.37
N ILE A 40 5.75 -3.86 -6.07
CA ILE A 40 7.00 -3.72 -5.32
C ILE A 40 6.66 -3.21 -3.92
N GLY A 41 6.79 -4.05 -2.91
CA GLY A 41 6.62 -3.66 -1.51
C GLY A 41 7.89 -3.02 -0.94
N ILE A 42 7.73 -1.92 -0.21
CA ILE A 42 8.83 -1.28 0.53
C ILE A 42 8.57 -1.46 2.02
N THR A 43 9.50 -2.09 2.72
CA THR A 43 9.40 -2.37 4.16
C THR A 43 10.65 -1.94 4.90
N GLY A 44 10.61 -1.99 6.20
CA GLY A 44 11.71 -1.68 7.11
C GLY A 44 11.20 -1.10 8.41
N VAL A 45 12.02 -1.12 9.44
CA VAL A 45 11.72 -0.51 10.73
C VAL A 45 11.50 1.01 10.61
N MET A 46 10.98 1.62 11.67
CA MET A 46 10.85 3.06 11.74
C MET A 46 12.19 3.74 11.44
N ASN A 47 12.16 4.84 10.68
CA ASN A 47 13.36 5.59 10.27
C ASN A 47 14.35 4.83 9.36
N ALA A 48 13.97 3.71 8.78
CA ALA A 48 14.79 3.02 7.78
C ALA A 48 14.93 3.79 6.46
N GLY A 49 14.16 4.86 6.24
CA GLY A 49 14.24 5.71 5.06
C GLY A 49 13.20 5.37 3.98
N LYS A 50 12.13 4.63 4.30
CA LYS A 50 11.06 4.24 3.36
C LYS A 50 10.46 5.46 2.64
N SER A 51 9.91 6.40 3.38
CA SER A 51 9.30 7.61 2.80
C SER A 51 10.31 8.46 2.02
N THR A 52 11.55 8.54 2.48
CA THR A 52 12.64 9.23 1.75
C THR A 52 12.93 8.57 0.42
N MET A 53 13.00 7.24 0.39
CA MET A 53 13.20 6.48 -0.85
C MET A 53 12.03 6.68 -1.81
N LEU A 54 10.79 6.62 -1.31
CA LEU A 54 9.60 6.81 -2.13
C LEU A 54 9.54 8.25 -2.68
N ASN A 55 9.82 9.27 -1.85
CA ASN A 55 9.90 10.65 -2.31
C ASN A 55 10.99 10.84 -3.38
N ALA A 56 12.13 10.18 -3.24
CA ALA A 56 13.20 10.21 -4.26
C ALA A 56 12.75 9.55 -5.56
N LEU A 57 12.03 8.44 -5.52
CA LEU A 57 11.45 7.81 -6.70
C LEU A 57 10.38 8.68 -7.36
N MET A 58 9.59 9.39 -6.58
CA MET A 58 8.56 10.32 -7.06
C MET A 58 9.13 11.66 -7.57
N GLY A 59 10.40 11.94 -7.31
CA GLY A 59 11.06 13.20 -7.67
C GLY A 59 10.56 14.42 -6.90
N ARG A 60 9.80 14.23 -5.83
CA ARG A 60 9.23 15.28 -4.97
C ARG A 60 8.88 14.75 -3.57
N GLU A 61 8.81 15.66 -2.62
CA GLU A 61 8.43 15.34 -1.24
C GLU A 61 6.89 15.30 -1.12
N ILE A 62 6.32 14.10 -1.12
CA ILE A 62 4.88 13.86 -0.97
C ILE A 62 4.58 13.25 0.40
N LEU A 63 5.41 12.30 0.81
CA LEU A 63 5.30 11.65 2.11
C LEU A 63 6.21 12.37 3.10
N GLY A 64 5.70 12.66 4.27
CA GLY A 64 6.50 13.27 5.32
C GLY A 64 7.76 12.46 5.62
N SER A 65 8.91 13.13 5.55
CA SER A 65 10.22 12.53 5.85
C SER A 65 10.69 12.81 7.28
N ALA A 66 9.79 13.28 8.15
CA ALA A 66 10.11 13.68 9.50
C ALA A 66 10.50 12.50 10.41
N VAL A 67 11.19 12.85 11.51
CA VAL A 67 11.65 11.90 12.54
C VAL A 67 10.49 11.23 13.30
N VAL A 68 9.29 11.79 13.21
CA VAL A 68 8.05 11.20 13.75
C VAL A 68 7.34 10.44 12.63
N PRO A 69 6.78 9.24 12.87
CA PRO A 69 6.07 8.47 11.84
C PRO A 69 4.89 9.28 11.32
N GLU A 70 5.05 9.90 10.16
CA GLU A 70 4.01 10.74 9.57
C GLU A 70 3.04 9.94 8.72
N THR A 71 3.48 8.82 8.13
CA THR A 71 2.61 7.92 7.37
C THR A 71 2.22 6.72 8.22
N ALA A 72 1.07 6.84 8.87
CA ALA A 72 0.51 5.77 9.68
C ALA A 72 -0.23 4.70 8.83
N ASN A 73 -0.39 4.92 7.52
CA ASN A 73 -1.23 4.09 6.67
C ASN A 73 -0.43 3.53 5.48
N LEU A 74 -0.83 2.34 5.04
CA LEU A 74 -0.35 1.75 3.79
C LEU A 74 -0.60 2.70 2.63
N THR A 75 0.41 2.93 1.80
CA THR A 75 0.33 3.80 0.63
C THR A 75 0.69 3.03 -0.63
N ILE A 76 -0.19 3.05 -1.63
CA ILE A 76 -0.02 2.39 -2.91
C ILE A 76 0.16 3.46 -3.98
N VAL A 77 1.31 3.46 -4.67
CA VAL A 77 1.59 4.38 -5.78
C VAL A 77 1.38 3.65 -7.09
N LYS A 78 0.54 4.23 -7.95
CA LYS A 78 0.15 3.69 -9.26
C LYS A 78 0.34 4.72 -10.36
N HIS A 79 0.44 4.27 -11.60
CA HIS A 79 0.38 5.18 -12.73
C HIS A 79 -1.00 5.85 -12.83
N ASN A 80 -1.00 7.16 -13.05
CA ASN A 80 -2.19 7.93 -13.43
C ASN A 80 -1.79 9.09 -14.34
N SER A 81 -2.69 9.49 -15.22
CA SER A 81 -2.50 10.66 -16.10
C SER A 81 -2.42 11.99 -15.36
N THR A 82 -2.90 12.03 -14.13
CA THR A 82 -2.83 13.19 -13.23
C THR A 82 -2.37 12.74 -11.86
N ASP A 83 -1.63 13.62 -11.18
CA ASP A 83 -1.27 13.39 -9.79
C ASP A 83 -2.51 13.62 -8.91
N ASN A 84 -2.92 12.59 -8.20
CA ASN A 84 -4.07 12.62 -7.30
C ASN A 84 -3.86 11.66 -6.13
N ALA A 85 -4.67 11.80 -5.09
CA ALA A 85 -4.70 10.87 -3.97
C ALA A 85 -6.13 10.41 -3.69
N LYS A 86 -6.30 9.12 -3.40
CA LYS A 86 -7.55 8.53 -2.93
C LYS A 86 -7.33 7.95 -1.56
N VAL A 87 -8.10 8.43 -0.59
CA VAL A 87 -8.05 8.00 0.80
C VAL A 87 -9.19 7.04 1.05
N TYR A 88 -8.89 5.77 1.31
CA TYR A 88 -9.87 4.72 1.57
C TYR A 88 -10.09 4.57 3.08
N TYR A 89 -11.35 4.54 3.47
CA TYR A 89 -11.76 4.37 4.86
C TYR A 89 -12.13 2.92 5.17
N TRP A 90 -12.04 2.57 6.44
CA TRP A 90 -12.58 1.32 6.95
C TRP A 90 -14.08 1.23 6.65
N ASN A 91 -14.57 0.05 6.25
CA ASN A 91 -16.00 -0.21 6.24
C ASN A 91 -16.47 -0.72 7.61
N THR A 92 -17.80 -0.82 7.79
CA THR A 92 -18.40 -1.23 9.06
C THR A 92 -17.90 -2.60 9.54
N GLN A 93 -17.79 -3.59 8.64
CA GLN A 93 -17.35 -4.93 9.01
C GLN A 93 -15.88 -4.94 9.44
N GLU A 94 -15.03 -4.19 8.77
CA GLU A 94 -13.63 -4.05 9.11
C GLU A 94 -13.46 -3.32 10.45
N TRP A 95 -14.24 -2.26 10.67
CA TRP A 95 -14.23 -1.53 11.94
C TRP A 95 -14.71 -2.40 13.11
N GLU A 96 -15.76 -3.19 12.92
CA GLU A 96 -16.22 -4.16 13.93
C GLU A 96 -15.15 -5.19 14.30
N ARG A 97 -14.35 -5.66 13.33
CA ARG A 97 -13.20 -6.53 13.61
C ARG A 97 -12.15 -5.81 14.46
N ILE A 98 -11.84 -4.55 14.14
CA ILE A 98 -10.93 -3.70 14.92
C ILE A 98 -11.44 -3.58 16.37
N VAL A 99 -12.72 -3.24 16.56
CA VAL A 99 -13.33 -3.13 17.88
C VAL A 99 -13.28 -4.45 18.64
N LYS A 100 -13.55 -5.57 17.98
CA LYS A 100 -13.46 -6.90 18.59
C LYS A 100 -12.02 -7.26 19.02
N SER A 101 -11.02 -6.91 18.23
CA SER A 101 -9.61 -7.11 18.59
C SER A 101 -9.20 -6.27 19.81
N ALA A 102 -9.85 -5.14 20.04
CA ALA A 102 -9.64 -4.30 21.21
C ALA A 102 -10.06 -4.97 22.55
N GLU A 103 -10.88 -6.01 22.50
CA GLU A 103 -11.22 -6.80 23.69
C GLU A 103 -10.02 -7.59 24.24
N GLN A 104 -9.09 -7.99 23.34
CA GLN A 104 -7.96 -8.86 23.67
C GLN A 104 -6.63 -8.10 23.79
N LEU A 105 -6.48 -6.97 23.09
CA LEU A 105 -5.23 -6.26 22.93
C LEU A 105 -5.32 -4.83 23.46
N GLU A 106 -4.46 -4.46 24.38
CA GLU A 106 -4.45 -3.15 25.03
C GLU A 106 -4.19 -2.01 24.04
N SER A 107 -3.22 -2.17 23.12
CA SER A 107 -2.92 -1.18 22.09
C SER A 107 -4.12 -0.91 21.17
N MET A 108 -4.89 -1.94 20.85
CA MET A 108 -6.10 -1.80 20.07
C MET A 108 -7.23 -1.11 20.83
N ARG A 109 -7.30 -1.36 22.13
CA ARG A 109 -8.27 -0.71 23.02
C ARG A 109 -8.00 0.80 23.11
N GLU A 110 -6.74 1.18 23.27
CA GLU A 110 -6.34 2.59 23.25
C GLU A 110 -6.69 3.26 21.92
N PHE A 111 -6.37 2.61 20.81
CA PHE A 111 -6.67 3.09 19.46
C PHE A 111 -8.18 3.31 19.24
N VAL A 112 -9.01 2.34 19.60
CA VAL A 112 -10.48 2.43 19.45
C VAL A 112 -11.05 3.50 20.38
N ASN A 113 -10.59 3.56 21.65
CA ASN A 113 -11.05 4.55 22.61
C ASN A 113 -10.68 5.98 22.18
N GLU A 114 -9.45 6.20 21.72
CA GLU A 114 -9.01 7.48 21.20
C GLU A 114 -9.87 7.90 20.00
N THR A 115 -10.08 6.98 19.05
CA THR A 115 -10.89 7.25 17.85
C THR A 115 -12.33 7.59 18.19
N ASN A 116 -12.96 6.80 19.06
CA ASN A 116 -14.33 7.04 19.51
C ASN A 116 -14.46 8.36 20.30
N LYS A 117 -13.47 8.70 21.11
CA LYS A 117 -13.44 9.96 21.86
C LYS A 117 -13.39 11.19 20.95
N ILE A 118 -12.64 11.10 19.86
CA ILE A 118 -12.46 12.22 18.93
C ILE A 118 -13.63 12.36 17.98
N PHE A 119 -14.07 11.27 17.39
CA PHE A 119 -15.08 11.30 16.33
C PHE A 119 -16.51 11.05 16.83
N GLY A 120 -16.70 10.32 17.91
CA GLY A 120 -18.01 10.10 18.50
C GLY A 120 -19.08 9.70 17.48
N GLU A 121 -20.16 10.49 17.40
CA GLU A 121 -21.24 10.26 16.43
C GLU A 121 -20.82 10.51 14.98
N ASP A 122 -19.77 11.29 14.73
CA ASP A 122 -19.28 11.58 13.38
C ASP A 122 -18.59 10.35 12.75
N LEU A 123 -18.26 9.33 13.53
CA LEU A 123 -17.65 8.10 13.05
C LEU A 123 -18.46 7.48 11.90
N LYS A 124 -19.78 7.49 11.98
CA LYS A 124 -20.72 7.01 10.96
C LYS A 124 -20.64 7.75 9.61
N ASN A 125 -20.08 8.97 9.61
CA ASN A 125 -19.86 9.72 8.37
C ASN A 125 -18.69 9.17 7.56
N TYR A 126 -17.72 8.52 8.21
CA TYR A 126 -16.54 7.95 7.61
C TYR A 126 -16.67 6.44 7.40
N ILE A 127 -17.10 5.71 8.44
CA ILE A 127 -17.23 4.26 8.44
C ILE A 127 -18.65 3.89 8.02
N ARG A 128 -18.77 3.31 6.84
CA ARG A 128 -20.04 2.94 6.19
C ARG A 128 -20.08 1.45 5.86
N PRO A 129 -21.28 0.88 5.61
CA PRO A 129 -21.39 -0.53 5.23
C PRO A 129 -20.62 -0.89 3.97
N THR A 130 -20.55 0.04 3.01
CA THR A 130 -19.76 -0.11 1.77
C THR A 130 -18.46 0.65 1.88
N SER A 131 -17.41 0.10 1.29
CA SER A 131 -16.11 0.79 1.20
C SER A 131 -16.29 2.15 0.53
N ARG A 132 -15.67 3.16 1.14
CA ARG A 132 -15.72 4.56 0.72
C ARG A 132 -14.30 5.08 0.54
N PHE A 133 -14.13 6.00 -0.40
CA PHE A 133 -12.92 6.81 -0.52
C PHE A 133 -13.26 8.27 -0.78
N ASP A 134 -12.34 9.15 -0.42
CA ASP A 134 -12.34 10.56 -0.82
C ASP A 134 -11.18 10.77 -1.80
N GLU A 135 -11.45 11.48 -2.88
CA GLU A 135 -10.41 11.94 -3.79
C GLU A 135 -9.96 13.33 -3.36
N ILE A 136 -8.67 13.50 -3.12
CA ILE A 136 -8.08 14.72 -2.55
C ILE A 136 -6.91 15.19 -3.39
N ASP A 137 -6.52 16.45 -3.21
CA ASP A 137 -5.24 16.94 -3.71
C ASP A 137 -4.10 16.23 -2.95
N ILE A 138 -3.06 15.86 -3.69
CA ILE A 138 -1.90 15.16 -3.11
C ILE A 138 -1.20 16.00 -2.02
N ASN A 139 -1.28 17.33 -2.12
CA ASN A 139 -0.72 18.25 -1.13
C ASN A 139 -1.49 18.22 0.21
N ASP A 140 -2.74 17.77 0.19
CA ASP A 140 -3.58 17.66 1.39
C ASP A 140 -3.43 16.30 2.10
N LEU A 141 -2.60 15.40 1.57
CA LEU A 141 -2.45 14.04 2.06
C LEU A 141 -2.11 13.98 3.57
N SER A 142 -1.23 14.83 4.05
CA SER A 142 -0.82 14.88 5.46
C SER A 142 -1.98 15.16 6.41
N SER A 143 -3.02 15.90 5.96
CA SER A 143 -4.23 16.15 6.77
C SER A 143 -5.10 14.92 6.95
N TYR A 144 -4.81 13.81 6.28
CA TYR A 144 -5.52 12.54 6.41
C TYR A 144 -4.66 11.44 7.02
N THR A 145 -3.37 11.41 6.73
CA THR A 145 -2.49 10.29 7.03
C THR A 145 -1.48 10.55 8.16
N SER A 146 -1.18 11.82 8.44
CA SER A 146 -0.20 12.16 9.48
C SER A 146 -0.79 11.96 10.88
N ALA A 147 -0.12 11.20 11.72
CA ALA A 147 -0.50 11.03 13.13
C ALA A 147 -0.45 12.35 13.91
N ALA A 148 0.39 13.31 13.49
CA ALA A 148 0.58 14.59 14.15
C ALA A 148 -0.43 15.66 13.70
N THR A 149 -0.71 15.75 12.39
CA THR A 149 -1.44 16.89 11.81
C THR A 149 -2.85 16.57 11.34
N SER A 150 -3.21 15.28 11.18
CA SER A 150 -4.53 14.87 10.68
C SER A 150 -5.69 15.02 11.68
N GLY A 151 -5.42 15.45 12.92
CA GLY A 151 -6.43 15.39 14.00
C GLY A 151 -6.92 13.96 14.24
N LYS A 152 -6.01 12.98 14.06
CA LYS A 152 -6.27 11.53 14.17
C LYS A 152 -7.21 10.96 13.08
N LYS A 153 -7.45 11.66 11.98
CA LYS A 153 -8.15 11.10 10.82
C LYS A 153 -7.46 9.86 10.27
N CYS A 154 -6.14 9.77 10.42
CA CYS A 154 -5.36 8.60 10.04
C CYS A 154 -5.87 7.29 10.69
N ASN A 155 -6.56 7.37 11.83
CA ASN A 155 -7.18 6.21 12.46
C ASN A 155 -8.38 5.66 11.67
N LEU A 156 -9.04 6.50 10.89
CA LEU A 156 -10.20 6.14 10.06
C LEU A 156 -9.79 5.64 8.68
N VAL A 157 -8.55 5.91 8.28
CA VAL A 157 -8.00 5.56 6.97
C VAL A 157 -7.49 4.13 6.99
N LYS A 158 -7.94 3.34 6.02
CA LYS A 158 -7.47 1.98 5.79
C LYS A 158 -6.15 1.98 5.01
N TYR A 159 -6.14 2.63 3.84
CA TYR A 159 -4.97 2.82 3.00
C TYR A 159 -5.16 4.01 2.05
N VAL A 160 -4.10 4.40 1.38
CA VAL A 160 -4.10 5.48 0.39
C VAL A 160 -3.61 4.97 -0.96
N GLU A 161 -4.23 5.43 -2.04
CA GLU A 161 -3.71 5.27 -3.40
C GLU A 161 -3.24 6.63 -3.93
N LEU A 162 -1.99 6.68 -4.39
CA LEU A 162 -1.41 7.84 -5.05
C LEU A 162 -1.29 7.59 -6.54
N GLY A 163 -1.94 8.41 -7.33
CA GLY A 163 -1.74 8.48 -8.77
C GLY A 163 -0.51 9.31 -9.10
N SER A 164 0.33 8.83 -10.00
CA SER A 164 1.51 9.56 -10.46
C SER A 164 1.77 9.36 -11.96
N LYS A 165 2.30 10.41 -12.60
CA LYS A 165 2.66 10.42 -14.04
C LYS A 165 4.00 9.75 -14.33
N LEU A 166 4.65 9.13 -13.35
CA LEU A 166 5.96 8.52 -13.55
C LEU A 166 5.91 7.42 -14.61
N ASP A 167 6.72 7.54 -15.63
CA ASP A 167 6.71 6.65 -16.79
C ASP A 167 6.97 5.19 -16.41
N PHE A 168 7.83 4.93 -15.41
CA PHE A 168 8.15 3.56 -15.01
C PHE A 168 6.96 2.82 -14.36
N LEU A 169 5.92 3.54 -13.89
CA LEU A 169 4.68 2.96 -13.39
C LEU A 169 3.69 2.60 -14.50
N SER A 170 3.89 3.12 -15.73
CA SER A 170 2.94 2.99 -16.84
C SER A 170 2.72 1.55 -17.29
N ASP A 171 3.72 0.68 -17.10
CA ASP A 171 3.66 -0.75 -17.46
C ASP A 171 2.97 -1.63 -16.40
N GLY A 172 2.13 -1.05 -15.55
CA GLY A 172 1.43 -1.77 -14.49
C GLY A 172 2.28 -2.01 -13.25
N ILE A 173 3.38 -1.27 -13.09
CA ILE A 173 4.17 -1.29 -11.85
C ILE A 173 3.43 -0.49 -10.79
N GLU A 174 3.30 -1.05 -9.60
CA GLU A 174 2.83 -0.33 -8.41
C GLU A 174 3.85 -0.47 -7.28
N ILE A 175 3.96 0.59 -6.48
CA ILE A 175 4.81 0.60 -5.29
C ILE A 175 3.91 0.63 -4.07
N VAL A 176 4.16 -0.28 -3.13
CA VAL A 176 3.42 -0.41 -1.88
C VAL A 176 4.33 -0.01 -0.73
N ASP A 177 4.15 1.21 -0.21
CA ASP A 177 4.84 1.67 1.01
C ASP A 177 4.09 1.21 2.24
N THR A 178 4.76 0.43 3.07
CA THR A 178 4.14 -0.15 4.26
C THR A 178 4.41 0.69 5.50
N PRO A 179 3.48 0.75 6.47
CA PRO A 179 3.77 1.24 7.80
C PRO A 179 5.04 0.58 8.36
N GLY A 180 5.71 1.25 9.30
CA GLY A 180 6.88 0.65 9.96
C GLY A 180 6.53 -0.68 10.63
N LEU A 181 7.45 -1.63 10.63
CA LEU A 181 7.28 -2.93 11.30
C LEU A 181 7.07 -2.79 12.82
N ASP A 182 7.27 -1.59 13.34
CA ASP A 182 7.07 -1.20 14.75
C ASP A 182 5.74 -0.48 14.98
N ASP A 183 4.82 -0.45 14.01
CA ASP A 183 3.53 0.22 14.19
C ASP A 183 2.74 -0.51 15.29
N PRO A 184 2.28 0.20 16.33
CA PRO A 184 1.56 -0.41 17.45
C PRO A 184 0.15 -0.85 17.09
N VAL A 185 -0.36 -0.50 15.90
CA VAL A 185 -1.72 -0.81 15.46
C VAL A 185 -1.74 -2.11 14.66
N ILE A 186 -2.10 -3.20 15.30
CA ILE A 186 -2.07 -4.56 14.74
C ILE A 186 -2.92 -4.70 13.47
N GLN A 187 -4.04 -4.00 13.35
CA GLN A 187 -4.85 -4.06 12.11
C GLN A 187 -4.12 -3.46 10.91
N ARG A 188 -3.24 -2.50 11.13
CA ARG A 188 -2.36 -2.01 10.07
C ARG A 188 -1.34 -3.07 9.69
N GLU A 189 -0.88 -3.85 10.65
CA GLU A 189 0.01 -4.99 10.41
C GLU A 189 -0.70 -6.08 9.59
N GLU A 190 -1.95 -6.44 9.90
CA GLU A 190 -2.72 -7.43 9.13
C GLU A 190 -2.92 -7.00 7.68
N ILE A 191 -3.33 -5.74 7.44
CA ILE A 191 -3.46 -5.20 6.08
C ILE A 191 -2.11 -5.16 5.37
N THR A 192 -1.08 -4.73 6.09
CA THR A 192 0.28 -4.72 5.56
C THR A 192 0.71 -6.12 5.11
N LYS A 193 0.46 -7.15 5.92
CA LYS A 193 0.74 -8.55 5.57
C LYS A 193 -0.07 -9.02 4.37
N GLU A 194 -1.35 -8.67 4.28
CA GLU A 194 -2.20 -9.00 3.14
C GLU A 194 -1.64 -8.41 1.84
N TYR A 195 -1.25 -7.13 1.85
CA TYR A 195 -0.64 -6.49 0.68
C TYR A 195 0.77 -7.01 0.37
N ILE A 196 1.59 -7.25 1.40
CA ILE A 196 2.93 -7.82 1.24
C ILE A 196 2.86 -9.18 0.55
N SER A 197 1.92 -10.05 0.94
CA SER A 197 1.76 -11.38 0.35
C SER A 197 1.38 -11.35 -1.14
N GLN A 198 0.89 -10.22 -1.62
CA GLN A 198 0.53 -9.99 -3.03
C GLN A 198 1.65 -9.31 -3.82
N CYS A 199 2.73 -8.89 -3.16
CA CYS A 199 3.85 -8.24 -3.85
C CYS A 199 4.72 -9.27 -4.58
N ASP A 200 5.13 -8.92 -5.79
CA ASP A 200 6.05 -9.73 -6.60
C ASP A 200 7.49 -9.58 -6.15
N MET A 201 7.81 -8.44 -5.54
CA MET A 201 9.14 -8.11 -5.03
C MET A 201 9.04 -7.29 -3.75
N MET A 202 9.96 -7.53 -2.82
CA MET A 202 10.10 -6.73 -1.60
C MET A 202 11.46 -6.03 -1.55
N LEU A 203 11.42 -4.73 -1.25
CA LEU A 203 12.59 -3.93 -0.88
C LEU A 203 12.57 -3.74 0.64
N HIS A 204 13.46 -4.40 1.34
CA HIS A 204 13.60 -4.26 2.78
C HIS A 204 14.73 -3.28 3.12
N LEU A 205 14.35 -2.13 3.68
CA LEU A 205 15.29 -1.06 4.00
C LEU A 205 15.81 -1.20 5.43
N MET A 206 17.13 -1.17 5.57
CA MET A 206 17.82 -1.16 6.86
C MET A 206 18.69 0.09 6.98
N ASN A 207 18.57 0.82 8.09
CA ASN A 207 19.48 1.91 8.40
C ASN A 207 20.84 1.33 8.84
N VAL A 208 21.94 1.79 8.27
CA VAL A 208 23.29 1.32 8.60
C VAL A 208 23.60 1.38 10.10
N SER A 209 23.07 2.40 10.80
CA SER A 209 23.31 2.57 12.25
C SER A 209 22.51 1.60 13.14
N GLN A 210 21.50 0.92 12.57
CA GLN A 210 20.58 0.00 13.26
C GLN A 210 20.21 -1.19 12.37
N SER A 211 21.14 -1.65 11.57
CA SER A 211 20.90 -2.77 10.66
C SER A 211 20.75 -4.10 11.40
N ALA A 212 19.96 -5.00 10.83
CA ALA A 212 19.71 -6.35 11.35
C ALA A 212 19.15 -6.34 12.79
N THR A 213 18.18 -5.49 13.06
CA THR A 213 17.41 -5.57 14.31
C THR A 213 16.64 -6.90 14.36
N LEU A 214 16.20 -7.29 15.55
CA LEU A 214 15.39 -8.50 15.71
C LEU A 214 14.15 -8.47 14.80
N LYS A 215 13.50 -7.32 14.67
CA LYS A 215 12.33 -7.14 13.81
C LYS A 215 12.65 -7.24 12.32
N ASP A 216 13.81 -6.75 11.88
CA ASP A 216 14.27 -6.95 10.50
C ASP A 216 14.44 -8.45 10.21
N VAL A 217 15.06 -9.18 11.13
CA VAL A 217 15.29 -10.62 10.99
C VAL A 217 13.98 -11.40 10.99
N GLU A 218 13.09 -11.11 11.94
CA GLU A 218 11.76 -11.72 12.03
C GLU A 218 10.96 -11.47 10.75
N PHE A 219 10.95 -10.24 10.25
CA PHE A 219 10.27 -9.89 9.00
C PHE A 219 10.84 -10.67 7.81
N ILE A 220 12.17 -10.73 7.65
CA ILE A 220 12.80 -11.44 6.53
C ILE A 220 12.45 -12.93 6.58
N ILE A 221 12.48 -13.53 7.78
CA ILE A 221 12.11 -14.94 7.96
C ILE A 221 10.63 -15.15 7.59
N ASP A 222 9.74 -14.30 8.09
CA ASP A 222 8.30 -14.38 7.80
C ASP A 222 8.03 -14.22 6.30
N ALA A 223 8.62 -13.21 5.67
CA ALA A 223 8.47 -12.92 4.25
C ALA A 223 8.92 -14.09 3.37
N VAL A 224 10.08 -14.67 3.66
CA VAL A 224 10.67 -15.74 2.83
C VAL A 224 10.00 -17.09 3.09
N LEU A 225 9.71 -17.43 4.35
CA LEU A 225 9.22 -18.77 4.71
C LEU A 225 7.69 -18.91 4.66
N TYR A 226 6.96 -17.84 4.96
CA TYR A 226 5.50 -17.93 5.14
C TYR A 226 4.70 -17.11 4.14
N GLN A 227 5.28 -16.06 3.53
CA GLN A 227 4.55 -15.18 2.62
C GLN A 227 4.82 -15.47 1.13
N ASN A 228 5.64 -16.47 0.82
CA ASN A 228 5.98 -16.87 -0.56
C ASN A 228 6.55 -15.73 -1.42
N ILE A 229 7.23 -14.76 -0.82
CA ILE A 229 7.85 -13.67 -1.56
C ILE A 229 9.02 -14.22 -2.38
N SER A 230 8.89 -14.14 -3.70
CA SER A 230 9.85 -14.73 -4.63
C SER A 230 11.13 -13.91 -4.77
N LYS A 231 11.08 -12.60 -4.49
CA LYS A 231 12.21 -11.67 -4.63
C LYS A 231 12.27 -10.72 -3.44
N LEU A 232 13.33 -10.84 -2.65
CA LEU A 232 13.65 -9.94 -1.55
C LEU A 232 15.00 -9.28 -1.80
N LEU A 233 15.01 -7.95 -1.81
CA LEU A 233 16.21 -7.14 -1.90
C LEU A 233 16.38 -6.34 -0.61
N VAL A 234 17.52 -6.49 0.05
CA VAL A 234 17.87 -5.70 1.23
C VAL A 234 18.65 -4.46 0.79
N VAL A 235 18.17 -3.29 1.21
CA VAL A 235 18.76 -1.99 0.88
C VAL A 235 19.29 -1.35 2.15
N ILE A 236 20.60 -1.11 2.21
CA ILE A 236 21.23 -0.39 3.33
C ILE A 236 21.16 1.11 3.04
N THR A 237 20.49 1.83 3.94
CA THR A 237 20.31 3.28 3.83
C THR A 237 21.25 4.03 4.77
N ARG A 238 21.53 5.30 4.47
CA ARG A 238 22.41 6.18 5.26
C ARG A 238 23.85 5.63 5.44
N ALA A 239 24.32 4.90 4.40
CA ALA A 239 25.69 4.40 4.36
C ALA A 239 26.69 5.51 3.99
#